data_7275200f992f699a6bfe1ab008610253
#
_entry.id   7275200f992f699a6bfe1ab008610253
#
_cell.length_a   1.000
_cell.length_b   1.000
_cell.length_c   1.000
_cell.angle_alpha   90.00
_cell.angle_beta   90.00
_cell.angle_gamma   90.00
#
_symmetry.space_group_name_H-M   'P 1'
#
loop_
_entity.id
_entity.type
_entity.pdbx_description
1 polymer ?
#
loop_
_entity_poly.entity_id
_entity_poly.type
_entity_poly.pdbx_seq_one_letter_code
_entity_poly.pdbx_strand_id
1 'polypeptide(L)'
;MAHNSYLNTDDKPLLSVLREGTVDYLVHNIRKFLKRGERMLVCLPDQTPGNLGAMLCEAIESVGGIAEVWGPDLRWKGLLRQAFSRQIKAVAGPPLIILGLTKLARSMGTPLSIRNVLLTAYPASNWMIDGIVAGLDCNIWGCFGPGLDGIVSGFSCGHSKGIHIRDDVFKFEIVDCDGNSLPEGMLGNIALTPLTGGQRRIMCEHARLDRTACTCGCTAPRLMDIGPGHEIDSTLYSLGESFHKWTSILDCRIEKGDYGLELELVIFPGEQLPRLPSCAKRVIRNWDPEVDEPFALIPSWRNPYINH
;
A
#
# COMPACT_ATOMS: atom_id res chain seq x y z
N MET A 1 3.06 -22.16 2.02
CA MET A 1 2.36 -22.84 0.98
C MET A 1 0.94 -22.39 0.78
N ALA A 2 0.02 -21.98 1.31
CA ALA A 2 -1.28 -21.58 0.79
C ALA A 2 -1.27 -20.07 0.46
N HIS A 3 -1.45 -19.73 -0.82
CA HIS A 3 -1.97 -18.43 -1.20
C HIS A 3 -3.32 -18.29 -0.50
N ASN A 4 -3.38 -17.56 0.60
CA ASN A 4 -4.64 -17.03 1.08
C ASN A 4 -5.05 -15.94 0.07
N SER A 5 -5.62 -16.37 -1.07
CA SER A 5 -6.49 -15.48 -1.82
C SER A 5 -7.63 -15.15 -0.85
N TYR A 6 -7.81 -13.90 -0.55
CA TYR A 6 -8.86 -13.42 0.37
C TYR A 6 -10.27 -13.75 -0.12
N LEU A 7 -10.42 -14.30 -1.33
CA LEU A 7 -11.66 -14.81 -1.88
C LEU A 7 -11.46 -16.25 -2.37
N ASN A 8 -12.39 -17.12 -2.05
CA ASN A 8 -12.34 -18.52 -2.44
C ASN A 8 -12.34 -18.59 -3.98
N THR A 9 -11.42 -19.36 -4.55
CA THR A 9 -11.34 -19.57 -6.02
C THR A 9 -12.60 -20.20 -6.62
N ASP A 10 -13.46 -20.77 -5.78
CA ASP A 10 -14.75 -21.34 -6.20
C ASP A 10 -15.80 -20.26 -6.51
N ASP A 11 -15.58 -18.99 -6.08
CA ASP A 11 -16.47 -17.84 -6.34
C ASP A 11 -16.10 -17.08 -7.64
N LYS A 12 -15.57 -17.74 -8.64
CA LYS A 12 -15.12 -17.13 -9.92
C LYS A 12 -16.14 -16.17 -10.57
N PRO A 13 -17.44 -16.45 -10.62
CA PRO A 13 -18.42 -15.51 -11.18
C PRO A 13 -18.51 -14.22 -10.37
N LEU A 14 -18.49 -14.32 -9.04
CA LEU A 14 -18.55 -13.19 -8.14
C LEU A 14 -17.31 -12.30 -8.26
N LEU A 15 -16.13 -12.90 -8.34
CA LEU A 15 -14.87 -12.18 -8.55
C LEU A 15 -14.88 -11.37 -9.86
N SER A 16 -15.42 -11.94 -10.94
CA SER A 16 -15.55 -11.26 -12.23
C SER A 16 -16.39 -9.99 -12.10
N VAL A 17 -17.58 -10.09 -11.53
CA VAL A 17 -18.49 -8.94 -11.34
C VAL A 17 -17.86 -7.85 -10.46
N LEU A 18 -17.21 -8.24 -9.37
CA LEU A 18 -16.55 -7.29 -8.48
C LEU A 18 -15.37 -6.58 -9.16
N ARG A 19 -14.68 -7.28 -10.07
CA ARG A 19 -13.56 -6.71 -10.85
C ARG A 19 -14.02 -5.72 -11.91
N GLU A 20 -15.09 -6.01 -12.65
CA GLU A 20 -15.62 -5.08 -13.65
C GLU A 20 -15.96 -3.72 -13.04
N GLY A 21 -16.70 -3.69 -11.95
CA GLY A 21 -17.03 -2.43 -11.26
C GLY A 21 -15.82 -1.74 -10.60
N THR A 22 -14.68 -2.44 -10.46
CA THR A 22 -13.46 -1.85 -9.88
C THR A 22 -12.77 -0.91 -10.84
N VAL A 23 -12.66 -1.23 -12.11
CA VAL A 23 -12.02 -0.34 -13.11
C VAL A 23 -12.78 0.98 -13.20
N ASP A 24 -14.11 0.95 -13.33
CA ASP A 24 -14.94 2.17 -13.36
C ASP A 24 -14.80 3.01 -12.10
N TYR A 25 -14.74 2.36 -10.95
CA TYR A 25 -14.51 3.04 -9.67
C TYR A 25 -13.14 3.70 -9.61
N LEU A 26 -12.07 3.02 -10.10
CA LEU A 26 -10.74 3.60 -10.22
C LEU A 26 -10.72 4.77 -11.21
N VAL A 27 -11.34 4.65 -12.38
CA VAL A 27 -11.48 5.73 -13.36
C VAL A 27 -12.11 6.96 -12.74
N HIS A 28 -13.25 6.79 -12.02
CA HIS A 28 -13.92 7.89 -11.34
C HIS A 28 -12.99 8.63 -10.37
N ASN A 29 -12.18 7.88 -9.61
CA ASN A 29 -11.31 8.47 -8.58
C ASN A 29 -10.00 9.02 -9.15
N ILE A 30 -9.35 8.33 -10.10
CA ILE A 30 -8.10 8.76 -10.72
C ILE A 30 -8.30 10.09 -11.49
N ARG A 31 -9.45 10.28 -12.12
CA ARG A 31 -9.81 11.52 -12.82
C ARG A 31 -9.74 12.77 -11.93
N LYS A 32 -9.83 12.63 -10.60
CA LYS A 32 -9.75 13.76 -9.66
C LYS A 32 -8.36 14.36 -9.57
N PHE A 33 -7.29 13.60 -9.89
CA PHE A 33 -5.92 14.04 -9.69
C PHE A 33 -4.97 13.80 -10.89
N LEU A 34 -5.35 12.98 -11.87
CA LEU A 34 -4.55 12.74 -13.07
C LEU A 34 -5.19 13.40 -14.28
N LYS A 35 -4.42 14.22 -14.98
CA LYS A 35 -4.88 14.91 -16.19
C LYS A 35 -4.53 14.11 -17.44
N ARG A 36 -5.29 14.37 -18.51
CA ARG A 36 -5.01 13.79 -19.83
C ARG A 36 -3.56 14.07 -20.27
N GLY A 37 -2.88 13.04 -20.76
CA GLY A 37 -1.48 13.08 -21.19
C GLY A 37 -0.45 13.05 -20.07
N GLU A 38 -0.84 13.13 -18.80
CA GLU A 38 0.08 12.95 -17.68
C GLU A 38 0.47 11.48 -17.50
N ARG A 39 1.70 11.25 -17.06
CA ARG A 39 2.24 9.91 -16.82
C ARG A 39 2.09 9.54 -15.34
N MET A 40 1.59 8.34 -15.11
CA MET A 40 1.50 7.75 -13.78
C MET A 40 2.30 6.45 -13.73
N LEU A 41 3.24 6.37 -12.79
CA LEU A 41 4.04 5.16 -12.55
C LEU A 41 3.30 4.22 -11.60
N VAL A 42 3.09 2.99 -12.04
CA VAL A 42 2.46 1.93 -11.25
C VAL A 42 3.55 1.03 -10.70
N CYS A 43 3.82 1.15 -9.39
CA CYS A 43 4.80 0.35 -8.65
C CYS A 43 4.21 -0.99 -8.17
N LEU A 44 3.42 -1.63 -9.02
CA LEU A 44 2.87 -2.97 -8.86
C LEU A 44 3.26 -3.75 -10.11
N PRO A 45 4.36 -4.52 -10.06
CA PRO A 45 4.94 -5.15 -11.25
C PRO A 45 4.09 -6.30 -11.81
N ASP A 46 3.20 -6.88 -10.99
CA ASP A 46 2.29 -7.92 -11.46
C ASP A 46 1.16 -7.32 -12.31
N GLN A 47 1.25 -7.58 -13.61
CA GLN A 47 0.30 -7.13 -14.63
C GLN A 47 -0.64 -8.26 -15.08
N THR A 48 -0.78 -9.33 -14.30
CA THR A 48 -1.75 -10.38 -14.58
C THR A 48 -3.16 -9.78 -14.67
N PRO A 49 -3.93 -10.07 -15.73
CA PRO A 49 -5.28 -9.55 -15.88
C PRO A 49 -6.16 -9.82 -14.66
N GLY A 50 -6.82 -8.77 -14.17
CA GLY A 50 -7.64 -8.82 -12.96
C GLY A 50 -6.89 -8.53 -11.67
N ASN A 51 -5.57 -8.32 -11.69
CA ASN A 51 -4.83 -7.82 -10.55
C ASN A 51 -4.82 -6.28 -10.52
N LEU A 52 -4.59 -5.71 -9.34
CA LEU A 52 -4.69 -4.27 -9.11
C LEU A 52 -3.75 -3.47 -10.03
N GLY A 53 -2.55 -3.96 -10.31
CA GLY A 53 -1.61 -3.31 -11.23
C GLY A 53 -2.18 -3.14 -12.63
N ALA A 54 -2.72 -4.20 -13.21
CA ALA A 54 -3.34 -4.17 -14.54
C ALA A 54 -4.58 -3.27 -14.56
N MET A 55 -5.44 -3.34 -13.56
CA MET A 55 -6.64 -2.49 -13.46
C MET A 55 -6.32 -1.01 -13.30
N LEU A 56 -5.25 -0.67 -12.57
CA LEU A 56 -4.77 0.70 -12.47
C LEU A 56 -4.30 1.21 -13.83
N CYS A 57 -3.55 0.41 -14.59
CA CYS A 57 -3.13 0.79 -15.94
C CYS A 57 -4.34 1.05 -16.85
N GLU A 58 -5.32 0.15 -16.87
CA GLU A 58 -6.55 0.32 -17.63
C GLU A 58 -7.32 1.59 -17.23
N ALA A 59 -7.44 1.86 -15.93
CA ALA A 59 -8.11 3.06 -15.42
C ALA A 59 -7.36 4.35 -15.78
N ILE A 60 -6.02 4.34 -15.70
CA ILE A 60 -5.16 5.47 -16.09
C ILE A 60 -5.35 5.80 -17.57
N GLU A 61 -5.33 4.78 -18.44
CA GLU A 61 -5.52 4.94 -19.87
C GLU A 61 -6.94 5.41 -20.22
N SER A 62 -7.94 4.91 -19.51
CA SER A 62 -9.35 5.32 -19.67
C SER A 62 -9.60 6.79 -19.32
N VAL A 63 -8.82 7.39 -18.44
CA VAL A 63 -8.88 8.85 -18.18
C VAL A 63 -8.03 9.66 -19.18
N GLY A 64 -7.36 9.00 -20.11
CA GLY A 64 -6.46 9.62 -21.09
C GLY A 64 -5.07 9.91 -20.54
N GLY A 65 -4.70 9.35 -19.39
CA GLY A 65 -3.34 9.34 -18.86
C GLY A 65 -2.46 8.31 -19.59
N ILE A 66 -1.18 8.26 -19.21
CA ILE A 66 -0.22 7.29 -19.73
C ILE A 66 0.25 6.44 -18.54
N ALA A 67 -0.07 5.14 -18.57
CA ALA A 67 0.40 4.22 -17.58
C ALA A 67 1.85 3.80 -17.84
N GLU A 68 2.69 3.90 -16.83
CA GLU A 68 4.07 3.41 -16.84
C GLU A 68 4.19 2.35 -15.75
N VAL A 69 4.49 1.11 -16.10
CA VAL A 69 4.68 0.05 -15.13
C VAL A 69 6.15 0.00 -14.70
N TRP A 70 6.39 -0.11 -13.40
CA TRP A 70 7.74 -0.33 -12.92
C TRP A 70 8.26 -1.69 -13.39
N GLY A 71 9.35 -1.68 -14.13
CA GLY A 71 9.99 -2.83 -14.73
C GLY A 71 10.61 -2.52 -16.11
N PRO A 72 11.33 -3.46 -16.69
CA PRO A 72 11.73 -4.79 -16.20
C PRO A 72 12.84 -4.76 -15.12
N ASP A 73 13.43 -3.59 -14.87
CA ASP A 73 14.46 -3.39 -13.84
C ASP A 73 13.77 -3.08 -12.50
N LEU A 74 13.59 -4.08 -11.65
CA LEU A 74 12.91 -3.96 -10.34
C LEU A 74 13.82 -3.43 -9.23
N ARG A 75 15.08 -3.11 -9.51
CA ARG A 75 15.99 -2.52 -8.53
C ARG A 75 15.57 -1.09 -8.18
N TRP A 76 15.98 -0.64 -7.00
CA TRP A 76 15.76 0.73 -6.55
C TRP A 76 16.25 1.78 -7.55
N LYS A 77 17.43 1.53 -8.16
CA LYS A 77 17.99 2.38 -9.23
C LYS A 77 17.08 2.44 -10.46
N GLY A 78 16.50 1.30 -10.85
CA GLY A 78 15.54 1.22 -11.96
C GLY A 78 14.31 2.06 -11.71
N LEU A 79 13.73 1.96 -10.50
CA LEU A 79 12.58 2.75 -10.07
C LEU A 79 12.87 4.26 -10.13
N LEU A 80 13.98 4.71 -9.52
CA LEU A 80 14.36 6.13 -9.52
C LEU A 80 14.58 6.65 -10.95
N ARG A 81 15.31 5.89 -11.77
CA ARG A 81 15.57 6.24 -13.17
C ARG A 81 14.27 6.38 -13.96
N GLN A 82 13.34 5.45 -13.83
CA GLN A 82 12.05 5.49 -14.52
C GLN A 82 11.22 6.69 -14.05
N ALA A 83 11.13 6.93 -12.73
CA ALA A 83 10.40 8.05 -12.15
C ALA A 83 10.93 9.40 -12.65
N PHE A 84 12.25 9.55 -12.78
CA PHE A 84 12.90 10.77 -13.23
C PHE A 84 12.82 10.95 -14.76
N SER A 85 13.29 9.95 -15.52
CA SER A 85 13.46 10.08 -17.00
C SER A 85 12.12 10.16 -17.75
N ARG A 86 11.05 9.58 -17.19
CA ARG A 86 9.71 9.59 -17.79
C ARG A 86 8.86 10.79 -17.39
N GLN A 87 9.40 11.72 -16.61
CA GLN A 87 8.67 12.91 -16.12
C GLN A 87 7.33 12.54 -15.45
N ILE A 88 7.37 11.55 -14.59
CA ILE A 88 6.21 11.03 -13.87
C ILE A 88 5.54 12.15 -13.06
N LYS A 89 4.20 12.27 -13.14
CA LYS A 89 3.39 13.26 -12.41
C LYS A 89 2.63 12.65 -11.27
N ALA A 90 2.33 11.36 -11.36
CA ALA A 90 1.69 10.61 -10.30
C ALA A 90 2.37 9.23 -10.15
N VAL A 91 2.29 8.66 -8.95
CA VAL A 91 2.80 7.31 -8.67
C VAL A 91 1.78 6.54 -7.85
N ALA A 92 1.57 5.26 -8.17
CA ALA A 92 0.76 4.33 -7.39
C ALA A 92 1.63 3.19 -6.87
N GLY A 93 1.44 2.80 -5.62
CA GLY A 93 2.14 1.65 -5.07
C GLY A 93 2.09 1.52 -3.55
N PRO A 94 2.72 0.48 -3.03
CA PRO A 94 2.84 0.26 -1.59
C PRO A 94 3.57 1.42 -0.90
N PRO A 95 3.12 1.82 0.31
CA PRO A 95 3.71 2.96 1.03
C PRO A 95 5.22 2.87 1.23
N LEU A 96 5.75 1.69 1.55
CA LEU A 96 7.19 1.49 1.75
C LEU A 96 8.00 1.67 0.47
N ILE A 97 7.47 1.25 -0.67
CA ILE A 97 8.12 1.46 -1.98
C ILE A 97 8.19 2.95 -2.31
N ILE A 98 7.10 3.68 -2.09
CA ILE A 98 7.06 5.12 -2.36
C ILE A 98 7.97 5.88 -1.39
N LEU A 99 7.96 5.50 -0.11
CA LEU A 99 8.86 6.07 0.90
C LEU A 99 10.34 5.82 0.54
N GLY A 100 10.68 4.61 0.12
CA GLY A 100 12.03 4.26 -0.34
C GLY A 100 12.45 5.07 -1.56
N LEU A 101 11.58 5.20 -2.57
CA LEU A 101 11.81 6.09 -3.73
C LEU A 101 12.08 7.53 -3.30
N THR A 102 11.31 8.03 -2.34
CA THR A 102 11.45 9.40 -1.81
C THR A 102 12.83 9.60 -1.15
N LYS A 103 13.24 8.65 -0.29
CA LYS A 103 14.54 8.68 0.37
C LYS A 103 15.69 8.61 -0.63
N LEU A 104 15.56 7.70 -1.59
CA LEU A 104 16.57 7.52 -2.63
C LEU A 104 16.72 8.78 -3.50
N ALA A 105 15.62 9.36 -3.94
CA ALA A 105 15.63 10.60 -4.71
C ALA A 105 16.33 11.72 -3.96
N ARG A 106 16.06 11.85 -2.65
CA ARG A 106 16.71 12.83 -1.78
C ARG A 106 18.20 12.56 -1.61
N SER A 107 18.60 11.32 -1.32
CA SER A 107 20.00 10.92 -1.15
C SER A 107 20.83 11.15 -2.41
N MET A 108 20.22 10.91 -3.58
CA MET A 108 20.87 11.09 -4.88
C MET A 108 20.78 12.52 -5.43
N GLY A 109 20.14 13.46 -4.70
CA GLY A 109 19.92 14.82 -5.18
C GLY A 109 19.09 14.89 -6.48
N THR A 110 18.21 13.90 -6.72
CA THR A 110 17.42 13.77 -7.95
C THR A 110 16.01 14.31 -7.72
N PRO A 111 15.66 15.51 -8.19
CA PRO A 111 14.31 16.05 -7.99
C PRO A 111 13.29 15.27 -8.83
N LEU A 112 12.20 14.84 -8.21
CA LEU A 112 11.08 14.19 -8.87
C LEU A 112 9.93 15.17 -9.08
N SER A 113 9.24 15.07 -10.21
CA SER A 113 8.11 15.95 -10.57
C SER A 113 6.75 15.35 -10.14
N ILE A 114 6.74 14.42 -9.19
CA ILE A 114 5.55 13.73 -8.71
C ILE A 114 4.72 14.70 -7.87
N ARG A 115 3.44 14.88 -8.23
CA ARG A 115 2.50 15.76 -7.54
C ARG A 115 1.38 15.01 -6.82
N ASN A 116 1.13 13.77 -7.21
CA ASN A 116 0.11 12.93 -6.65
C ASN A 116 0.65 11.52 -6.37
N VAL A 117 0.35 11.00 -5.22
CA VAL A 117 0.73 9.65 -4.78
C VAL A 117 -0.53 8.88 -4.42
N LEU A 118 -0.77 7.74 -5.05
CA LEU A 118 -1.82 6.80 -4.72
C LEU A 118 -1.22 5.64 -3.93
N LEU A 119 -1.46 5.61 -2.63
CA LEU A 119 -1.03 4.53 -1.75
C LEU A 119 -1.97 3.34 -1.88
N THR A 120 -1.42 2.16 -2.11
CA THR A 120 -2.14 0.90 -2.36
C THR A 120 -1.54 -0.24 -1.56
N ALA A 121 -2.28 -1.32 -1.41
CA ALA A 121 -1.83 -2.63 -0.91
C ALA A 121 -1.50 -2.75 0.58
N TYR A 122 -1.17 -1.68 1.28
CA TYR A 122 -0.89 -1.67 2.72
C TYR A 122 -1.52 -0.47 3.40
N PRO A 123 -1.87 -0.57 4.71
CA PRO A 123 -2.16 0.61 5.50
C PRO A 123 -0.91 1.49 5.57
N ALA A 124 -1.08 2.78 5.31
CA ALA A 124 -0.03 3.77 5.46
C ALA A 124 -0.18 4.47 6.81
N SER A 125 0.80 4.32 7.68
CA SER A 125 0.85 5.08 8.93
C SER A 125 1.12 6.58 8.66
N ASN A 126 0.66 7.44 9.57
CA ASN A 126 0.81 8.90 9.41
C ASN A 126 2.27 9.32 9.15
N TRP A 127 3.24 8.70 9.83
CA TRP A 127 4.66 9.02 9.64
C TRP A 127 5.18 8.66 8.23
N MET A 128 4.65 7.59 7.59
CA MET A 128 4.98 7.26 6.18
C MET A 128 4.45 8.34 5.26
N ILE A 129 3.19 8.74 5.46
CA ILE A 129 2.55 9.81 4.71
C ILE A 129 3.35 11.12 4.87
N ASP A 130 3.68 11.50 6.10
CA ASP A 130 4.45 12.71 6.39
C ASP A 130 5.84 12.67 5.71
N GLY A 131 6.51 11.51 5.75
CA GLY A 131 7.81 11.33 5.09
C GLY A 131 7.74 11.46 3.57
N ILE A 132 6.70 10.89 2.95
CA ILE A 132 6.46 10.99 1.50
C ILE A 132 6.13 12.43 1.12
N VAL A 133 5.21 13.09 1.84
CA VAL A 133 4.83 14.49 1.59
C VAL A 133 6.02 15.42 1.74
N ALA A 134 6.79 15.29 2.82
CA ALA A 134 7.97 16.12 3.06
C ALA A 134 9.07 15.93 1.99
N GLY A 135 9.13 14.77 1.36
CA GLY A 135 10.16 14.47 0.35
C GLY A 135 9.75 14.77 -1.09
N LEU A 136 8.45 14.68 -1.41
CA LEU A 136 7.95 14.87 -2.77
C LEU A 136 7.10 16.14 -2.96
N ASP A 137 6.68 16.81 -1.88
CA ASP A 137 5.73 17.94 -1.92
C ASP A 137 4.48 17.60 -2.76
N CYS A 138 3.78 16.53 -2.36
CA CYS A 138 2.71 15.91 -3.13
C CYS A 138 1.41 15.76 -2.35
N ASN A 139 0.32 15.55 -3.08
CA ASN A 139 -0.96 15.14 -2.52
C ASN A 139 -1.00 13.61 -2.35
N ILE A 140 -1.60 13.15 -1.27
CA ILE A 140 -1.76 11.73 -0.98
C ILE A 140 -3.20 11.29 -1.22
N TRP A 141 -3.34 10.20 -1.95
CA TRP A 141 -4.57 9.46 -2.19
C TRP A 141 -4.40 8.05 -1.64
N GLY A 142 -5.47 7.45 -1.17
CA GLY A 142 -5.47 6.08 -0.65
C GLY A 142 -6.47 5.22 -1.39
N CYS A 143 -6.09 4.00 -1.68
CA CYS A 143 -6.93 2.97 -2.25
C CYS A 143 -6.90 1.75 -1.32
N PHE A 144 -8.06 1.32 -0.86
CA PHE A 144 -8.22 0.20 0.06
C PHE A 144 -8.96 -0.95 -0.61
N GLY A 145 -8.50 -2.17 -0.36
CA GLY A 145 -9.15 -3.37 -0.85
C GLY A 145 -8.48 -4.64 -0.37
N PRO A 146 -9.17 -5.81 -0.43
CA PRO A 146 -8.62 -7.08 -0.02
C PRO A 146 -7.49 -7.54 -0.95
N GLY A 147 -6.29 -7.12 -0.60
CA GLY A 147 -5.06 -7.61 -1.21
C GLY A 147 -4.88 -7.24 -2.68
N LEU A 148 -4.08 -8.06 -3.36
CA LEU A 148 -3.71 -7.87 -4.77
C LEU A 148 -4.75 -8.43 -5.76
N ASP A 149 -5.84 -9.01 -5.27
CA ASP A 149 -6.88 -9.66 -6.08
C ASP A 149 -7.68 -8.69 -6.98
N GLY A 150 -7.22 -7.44 -7.08
CA GLY A 150 -7.81 -6.43 -7.96
C GLY A 150 -9.14 -5.86 -7.50
N ILE A 151 -9.58 -6.15 -6.29
CA ILE A 151 -10.82 -5.59 -5.75
C ILE A 151 -10.50 -4.34 -4.94
N VAL A 152 -11.07 -3.21 -5.34
CA VAL A 152 -10.99 -1.97 -4.60
C VAL A 152 -12.31 -1.74 -3.87
N SER A 153 -12.25 -1.71 -2.55
CA SER A 153 -13.40 -1.56 -1.67
C SER A 153 -13.50 -0.17 -1.04
N GLY A 154 -12.55 0.72 -1.32
CA GLY A 154 -12.60 2.11 -0.86
C GLY A 154 -11.53 2.99 -1.49
N PHE A 155 -11.77 4.32 -1.44
CA PHE A 155 -10.86 5.33 -1.97
C PHE A 155 -10.93 6.63 -1.16
N SER A 156 -9.80 7.30 -0.95
CA SER A 156 -9.79 8.60 -0.28
C SER A 156 -10.34 9.71 -1.19
N CYS A 157 -10.94 10.73 -0.60
CA CYS A 157 -11.50 11.85 -1.37
C CYS A 157 -10.54 13.04 -1.54
N GLY A 158 -9.40 13.05 -0.87
CA GLY A 158 -8.47 14.19 -0.86
C GLY A 158 -8.92 15.40 -0.02
N HIS A 159 -10.14 15.40 0.53
CA HIS A 159 -10.68 16.52 1.33
C HIS A 159 -10.62 16.27 2.83
N SER A 160 -10.68 15.03 3.26
CA SER A 160 -10.66 14.67 4.69
C SER A 160 -9.90 13.36 4.89
N LYS A 161 -9.54 13.09 6.14
CA LYS A 161 -8.92 11.82 6.52
C LYS A 161 -9.88 10.65 6.30
N GLY A 162 -9.29 9.47 6.09
CA GLY A 162 -10.01 8.21 5.92
C GLY A 162 -10.29 7.85 4.46
N ILE A 163 -10.81 6.66 4.32
CA ILE A 163 -11.12 6.01 3.05
C ILE A 163 -12.63 5.82 2.95
N HIS A 164 -13.30 6.48 1.99
CA HIS A 164 -14.71 6.21 1.69
C HIS A 164 -14.84 4.79 1.16
N ILE A 165 -15.72 4.01 1.80
CA ILE A 165 -15.96 2.61 1.44
C ILE A 165 -17.02 2.50 0.33
N ARG A 166 -16.97 1.40 -0.40
CA ARG A 166 -18.00 1.02 -1.37
C ARG A 166 -19.10 0.21 -0.66
N ASP A 167 -19.93 0.91 0.10
CA ASP A 167 -21.08 0.30 0.80
C ASP A 167 -22.24 -0.07 -0.13
N ASP A 168 -22.14 0.32 -1.40
CA ASP A 168 -22.96 -0.14 -2.53
C ASP A 168 -22.59 -1.55 -3.04
N VAL A 169 -21.39 -2.03 -2.70
CA VAL A 169 -20.86 -3.34 -3.17
C VAL A 169 -20.58 -4.28 -2.00
N PHE A 170 -20.19 -3.74 -0.86
CA PHE A 170 -19.81 -4.51 0.33
C PHE A 170 -20.52 -4.05 1.57
N LYS A 171 -20.93 -4.99 2.42
CA LYS A 171 -21.23 -4.72 3.83
C LYS A 171 -19.91 -4.68 4.59
N PHE A 172 -19.65 -3.56 5.25
CA PHE A 172 -18.52 -3.37 6.16
C PHE A 172 -18.96 -3.47 7.61
N GLU A 173 -18.21 -4.18 8.41
CA GLU A 173 -18.38 -4.32 9.85
C GLU A 173 -17.03 -4.16 10.54
N ILE A 174 -17.04 -3.58 11.74
CA ILE A 174 -15.89 -3.60 12.62
C ILE A 174 -16.16 -4.65 13.68
N VAL A 175 -15.22 -5.57 13.88
CA VAL A 175 -15.40 -6.76 14.69
C VAL A 175 -14.28 -6.95 15.71
N ASP A 176 -14.59 -7.66 16.80
CA ASP A 176 -13.60 -8.11 17.78
C ASP A 176 -12.80 -9.33 17.26
N CYS A 177 -11.93 -9.89 18.11
CA CYS A 177 -11.12 -11.07 17.79
C CYS A 177 -11.96 -12.36 17.59
N ASP A 178 -13.17 -12.39 18.12
CA ASP A 178 -14.11 -13.52 17.99
C ASP A 178 -15.05 -13.35 16.79
N GLY A 179 -14.92 -12.22 16.05
CA GLY A 179 -15.74 -11.90 14.87
C GLY A 179 -17.11 -11.29 15.19
N ASN A 180 -17.37 -10.90 16.45
CA ASN A 180 -18.59 -10.21 16.83
C ASN A 180 -18.53 -8.73 16.45
N SER A 181 -19.65 -8.18 15.97
CA SER A 181 -19.71 -6.76 15.58
C SER A 181 -19.52 -5.85 16.79
N LEU A 182 -18.64 -4.86 16.65
CA LEU A 182 -18.39 -3.83 17.65
C LEU A 182 -19.33 -2.62 17.47
N PRO A 183 -19.60 -1.86 18.53
CA PRO A 183 -20.28 -0.60 18.45
C PRO A 183 -19.59 0.40 17.51
N GLU A 184 -20.37 1.32 16.93
CA GLU A 184 -19.85 2.35 16.04
C GLU A 184 -18.74 3.19 16.69
N GLY A 185 -17.69 3.51 15.94
CA GLY A 185 -16.55 4.28 16.41
C GLY A 185 -15.50 3.50 17.21
N MET A 186 -15.77 2.23 17.53
CA MET A 186 -14.77 1.37 18.15
C MET A 186 -13.70 0.94 17.13
N LEU A 187 -12.47 0.74 17.60
CA LEU A 187 -11.39 0.16 16.81
C LEU A 187 -11.49 -1.36 16.85
N GLY A 188 -11.45 -2.01 15.69
CA GLY A 188 -11.47 -3.46 15.59
C GLY A 188 -11.11 -3.93 14.19
N ASN A 189 -11.12 -5.24 13.96
CA ASN A 189 -10.80 -5.82 12.67
C ASN A 189 -11.89 -5.48 11.64
N ILE A 190 -11.48 -5.28 10.39
CA ILE A 190 -12.42 -5.03 9.30
C ILE A 190 -12.99 -6.37 8.84
N ALA A 191 -14.32 -6.50 8.81
CA ALA A 191 -15.00 -7.60 8.16
C ALA A 191 -15.75 -7.11 6.93
N LEU A 192 -15.61 -7.85 5.82
CA LEU A 192 -16.19 -7.57 4.51
C LEU A 192 -17.12 -8.70 4.08
N THR A 193 -18.32 -8.34 3.63
CA THR A 193 -19.25 -9.28 3.00
C THR A 193 -19.72 -8.67 1.68
N PRO A 194 -19.52 -9.33 0.51
CA PRO A 194 -20.06 -8.85 -0.76
C PRO A 194 -21.59 -8.84 -0.73
N LEU A 195 -22.23 -7.76 -1.17
CA LEU A 195 -23.70 -7.65 -1.22
C LEU A 195 -24.33 -8.55 -2.28
N THR A 196 -23.58 -8.94 -3.29
CA THR A 196 -24.03 -9.88 -4.35
C THR A 196 -24.05 -11.34 -3.92
N GLY A 197 -23.73 -11.61 -2.66
CA GLY A 197 -23.55 -12.95 -2.08
C GLY A 197 -22.06 -13.29 -1.88
N GLY A 198 -21.78 -14.27 -1.03
CA GLY A 198 -20.44 -14.70 -0.70
C GLY A 198 -20.19 -14.74 0.81
N GLN A 199 -19.02 -15.23 1.20
CA GLN A 199 -18.66 -15.38 2.60
C GLN A 199 -18.19 -14.09 3.22
N ARG A 200 -18.57 -13.85 4.48
CA ARG A 200 -17.99 -12.81 5.34
C ARG A 200 -16.54 -13.14 5.62
N ARG A 201 -15.65 -12.16 5.42
CA ARG A 201 -14.22 -12.31 5.65
C ARG A 201 -13.71 -11.25 6.61
N ILE A 202 -12.91 -11.69 7.56
CA ILE A 202 -12.19 -10.80 8.47
C ILE A 202 -10.83 -10.53 7.82
N MET A 203 -10.46 -9.27 7.72
CA MET A 203 -9.23 -8.81 7.12
C MET A 203 -8.09 -8.72 8.14
N CYS A 204 -6.86 -8.69 7.65
CA CYS A 204 -5.67 -8.50 8.49
C CYS A 204 -5.47 -7.05 8.96
N GLU A 205 -6.38 -6.15 8.62
CA GLU A 205 -6.34 -4.75 9.02
C GLU A 205 -7.42 -4.45 10.07
N HIS A 206 -7.11 -3.49 10.93
CA HIS A 206 -8.10 -2.89 11.82
C HIS A 206 -8.44 -1.47 11.35
N ALA A 207 -9.62 -0.99 11.76
CA ALA A 207 -10.08 0.37 11.53
C ALA A 207 -11.19 0.77 12.49
N ARG A 208 -11.60 2.05 12.42
CA ARG A 208 -12.88 2.57 12.92
C ARG A 208 -13.78 2.89 11.74
N LEU A 209 -15.06 2.64 11.88
CA LEU A 209 -16.05 3.08 10.90
C LEU A 209 -16.64 4.42 11.33
N ASP A 210 -16.52 5.43 10.46
CA ASP A 210 -17.06 6.78 10.66
C ASP A 210 -18.16 7.06 9.64
N ARG A 211 -19.37 7.35 10.13
CA ARG A 211 -20.57 7.67 9.33
C ARG A 211 -20.88 9.17 9.30
N THR A 212 -20.00 10.01 9.87
CA THR A 212 -20.20 11.45 9.83
C THR A 212 -20.06 11.99 8.40
N ALA A 213 -20.83 13.02 8.07
CA ALA A 213 -20.79 13.61 6.74
C ALA A 213 -19.39 14.14 6.39
N CYS A 214 -18.91 13.78 5.22
CA CYS A 214 -17.63 14.26 4.72
C CYS A 214 -17.79 15.62 4.02
N THR A 215 -16.81 16.49 4.17
CA THR A 215 -16.76 17.80 3.48
C THR A 215 -16.69 17.69 1.96
N CYS A 216 -16.35 16.52 1.42
CA CYS A 216 -16.35 16.26 -0.03
C CYS A 216 -17.77 16.09 -0.63
N GLY A 217 -18.81 16.01 0.22
CA GLY A 217 -20.18 15.74 -0.19
C GLY A 217 -20.54 14.26 -0.38
N CYS A 218 -19.57 13.35 -0.28
CA CYS A 218 -19.85 11.91 -0.33
C CYS A 218 -20.52 11.46 0.97
N THR A 219 -21.60 10.69 0.85
CA THR A 219 -22.37 10.16 1.98
C THR A 219 -21.92 8.78 2.44
N ALA A 220 -21.08 8.10 1.65
CA ALA A 220 -20.53 6.80 2.01
C ALA A 220 -19.69 6.91 3.29
N PRO A 221 -19.81 5.94 4.23
CA PRO A 221 -18.97 5.88 5.42
C PRO A 221 -17.49 5.84 5.09
N ARG A 222 -16.65 6.13 6.09
CA ARG A 222 -15.20 6.10 5.95
C ARG A 222 -14.57 5.12 6.93
N LEU A 223 -13.55 4.42 6.48
CA LEU A 223 -12.60 3.74 7.35
C LEU A 223 -11.56 4.76 7.84
N MET A 224 -11.43 4.86 9.15
CA MET A 224 -10.49 5.73 9.84
C MET A 224 -9.47 4.89 10.60
N ASP A 225 -8.28 5.42 10.84
CA ASP A 225 -7.24 4.78 11.65
C ASP A 225 -6.89 3.35 11.15
N ILE A 226 -6.85 3.19 9.83
CA ILE A 226 -6.51 1.89 9.23
C ILE A 226 -5.07 1.52 9.61
N GLY A 227 -4.91 0.34 10.18
CA GLY A 227 -3.62 -0.15 10.63
C GLY A 227 -3.55 -1.69 10.61
N PRO A 228 -2.42 -2.26 11.05
CA PRO A 228 -2.25 -3.71 11.11
C PRO A 228 -3.18 -4.32 12.14
N GLY A 229 -3.87 -5.40 11.78
CA GLY A 229 -4.74 -6.15 12.69
C GLY A 229 -3.99 -7.08 13.65
N HIS A 230 -4.74 -7.89 14.40
CA HIS A 230 -4.21 -8.74 15.47
C HIS A 230 -3.27 -9.85 14.99
N GLU A 231 -3.35 -10.27 13.72
CA GLU A 231 -2.49 -11.31 13.17
C GLU A 231 -1.07 -10.83 12.90
N ILE A 232 -0.86 -9.53 12.87
CA ILE A 232 0.46 -8.93 12.65
C ILE A 232 1.20 -8.86 13.98
N ASP A 233 2.42 -9.38 14.03
CA ASP A 233 3.27 -9.22 15.20
C ASP A 233 3.56 -7.75 15.45
N SER A 234 2.86 -7.18 16.45
CA SER A 234 2.95 -5.75 16.76
C SER A 234 4.36 -5.31 17.13
N THR A 235 5.18 -6.21 17.67
CA THR A 235 6.57 -5.93 18.02
C THR A 235 7.42 -5.79 16.76
N LEU A 236 7.31 -6.75 15.83
CA LEU A 236 8.03 -6.69 14.55
C LEU A 236 7.57 -5.49 13.72
N TYR A 237 6.26 -5.23 13.69
CA TYR A 237 5.71 -4.09 12.98
C TYR A 237 6.27 -2.76 13.53
N SER A 238 6.19 -2.55 14.86
CA SER A 238 6.69 -1.33 15.51
C SER A 238 8.19 -1.14 15.33
N LEU A 239 8.94 -2.24 15.33
CA LEU A 239 10.37 -2.21 15.09
C LEU A 239 10.69 -1.83 13.65
N GLY A 240 10.00 -2.41 12.68
CA GLY A 240 10.11 -2.06 11.27
C GLY A 240 9.76 -0.60 11.01
N GLU A 241 8.67 -0.10 11.60
CA GLU A 241 8.33 1.32 11.55
C GLU A 241 9.46 2.20 12.09
N SER A 242 10.05 1.80 13.23
CA SER A 242 11.13 2.58 13.83
C SER A 242 12.35 2.68 12.92
N PHE A 243 12.70 1.62 12.19
CA PHE A 243 13.80 1.65 11.22
C PHE A 243 13.45 2.45 9.97
N HIS A 244 12.27 2.26 9.41
CA HIS A 244 11.85 3.00 8.22
C HIS A 244 11.69 4.52 8.46
N LYS A 245 11.57 4.98 9.70
CA LYS A 245 11.61 6.42 10.03
C LYS A 245 12.99 7.05 9.80
N TRP A 246 14.06 6.28 9.88
CA TRP A 246 15.41 6.80 9.67
C TRP A 246 15.70 7.04 8.19
N THR A 247 16.15 8.26 7.89
CA THR A 247 16.48 8.63 6.50
C THR A 247 17.72 7.90 5.98
N SER A 248 18.60 7.49 6.88
CA SER A 248 19.79 6.68 6.58
C SER A 248 19.48 5.24 6.17
N ILE A 249 18.29 4.71 6.48
CA ILE A 249 17.88 3.36 6.14
C ILE A 249 16.98 3.42 4.92
N LEU A 250 17.45 2.85 3.80
CA LEU A 250 16.66 2.73 2.58
C LEU A 250 15.56 1.69 2.74
N ASP A 251 15.94 0.51 3.27
CA ASP A 251 15.03 -0.63 3.40
C ASP A 251 15.44 -1.52 4.58
N CYS A 252 14.49 -2.28 5.12
CA CYS A 252 14.75 -3.24 6.18
C CYS A 252 13.87 -4.49 6.06
N ARG A 253 14.42 -5.63 6.49
CA ARG A 253 13.71 -6.88 6.68
C ARG A 253 13.94 -7.35 8.11
N ILE A 254 12.85 -7.74 8.78
CA ILE A 254 12.85 -8.20 10.17
C ILE A 254 12.02 -9.46 10.23
N GLU A 255 12.61 -10.53 10.76
CA GLU A 255 11.97 -11.84 10.84
C GLU A 255 12.27 -12.47 12.22
N LYS A 256 11.38 -13.34 12.68
CA LYS A 256 11.65 -14.25 13.79
C LYS A 256 12.28 -15.52 13.23
N GLY A 257 13.56 -15.71 13.51
CA GLY A 257 14.25 -16.95 13.22
C GLY A 257 14.22 -17.92 14.42
N ASP A 258 14.76 -19.12 14.25
CA ASP A 258 14.79 -20.18 15.27
C ASP A 258 15.51 -19.77 16.55
N TYR A 259 16.47 -18.85 16.45
CA TYR A 259 17.32 -18.41 17.57
C TYR A 259 17.04 -16.99 18.03
N GLY A 260 15.97 -16.38 17.54
CA GLY A 260 15.55 -15.02 17.89
C GLY A 260 15.40 -14.10 16.69
N LEU A 261 15.47 -12.79 16.93
CA LEU A 261 15.25 -11.78 15.91
C LEU A 261 16.37 -11.78 14.85
N GLU A 262 15.98 -11.84 13.58
CA GLU A 262 16.88 -11.63 12.43
C GLU A 262 16.57 -10.26 11.80
N LEU A 263 17.63 -9.47 11.54
CA LEU A 263 17.54 -8.12 11.02
C LEU A 263 18.47 -7.94 9.83
N GLU A 264 17.93 -7.48 8.71
CA GLU A 264 18.70 -7.01 7.57
C GLU A 264 18.37 -5.54 7.27
N LEU A 265 19.41 -4.71 7.18
CA LEU A 265 19.29 -3.28 6.85
C LEU A 265 20.07 -2.95 5.59
N VAL A 266 19.44 -2.24 4.67
CA VAL A 266 20.08 -1.59 3.53
C VAL A 266 20.17 -0.10 3.85
N ILE A 267 21.39 0.44 3.90
CA ILE A 267 21.66 1.81 4.35
C ILE A 267 22.35 2.64 3.27
N PHE A 268 22.17 3.95 3.32
CA PHE A 268 22.98 4.87 2.53
C PHE A 268 24.39 4.98 3.08
N PRO A 269 25.45 4.98 2.22
CA PRO A 269 26.84 5.07 2.67
C PRO A 269 27.12 6.34 3.48
N GLY A 270 27.87 6.20 4.58
CA GLY A 270 28.32 7.32 5.39
C GLY A 270 27.30 7.88 6.38
N GLU A 271 26.10 7.33 6.42
CA GLU A 271 25.04 7.77 7.32
C GLU A 271 25.12 7.08 8.70
N GLN A 272 24.67 7.78 9.73
CA GLN A 272 24.60 7.23 11.09
C GLN A 272 23.37 6.31 11.23
N LEU A 273 23.57 5.23 11.99
CA LEU A 273 22.51 4.28 12.31
C LEU A 273 21.91 4.56 13.70
N PRO A 274 20.62 4.24 13.90
CA PRO A 274 20.02 4.22 15.22
C PRO A 274 20.65 3.13 16.11
N ARG A 275 20.38 3.20 17.42
CA ARG A 275 20.70 2.10 18.32
C ARG A 275 19.89 0.87 17.91
N LEU A 276 20.58 -0.21 17.58
CA LEU A 276 19.95 -1.45 17.14
C LEU A 276 19.61 -2.37 18.32
N PRO A 277 18.50 -3.13 18.23
CA PRO A 277 18.12 -4.12 19.23
C PRO A 277 19.12 -5.29 19.27
N SER A 278 19.04 -6.12 20.31
CA SER A 278 19.73 -7.41 20.32
C SER A 278 19.07 -8.33 19.30
N CYS A 279 19.86 -8.89 18.41
CA CYS A 279 19.42 -9.77 17.33
C CYS A 279 20.27 -11.05 17.31
N ALA A 280 19.66 -12.19 16.99
CA ALA A 280 20.34 -13.44 16.77
C ALA A 280 21.20 -13.38 15.50
N LYS A 281 20.69 -12.71 14.47
CA LYS A 281 21.42 -12.48 13.22
C LYS A 281 21.20 -11.02 12.79
N ARG A 282 22.30 -10.36 12.41
CA ARG A 282 22.27 -8.98 11.93
C ARG A 282 23.11 -8.85 10.68
N VAL A 283 22.50 -8.31 9.63
CA VAL A 283 23.15 -7.94 8.38
C VAL A 283 22.93 -6.45 8.16
N ILE A 284 24.03 -5.69 8.06
CA ILE A 284 23.97 -4.27 7.71
C ILE A 284 24.88 -4.09 6.51
N ARG A 285 24.32 -3.61 5.42
CA ARG A 285 25.08 -3.39 4.20
C ARG A 285 24.72 -2.05 3.56
N ASN A 286 25.69 -1.47 2.88
CA ASN A 286 25.44 -0.30 2.08
C ASN A 286 24.54 -0.66 0.90
N TRP A 287 23.68 0.30 0.52
CA TRP A 287 22.91 0.19 -0.70
C TRP A 287 23.83 0.03 -1.92
N ASP A 288 23.55 -0.99 -2.71
CA ASP A 288 24.20 -1.28 -3.99
C ASP A 288 23.22 -1.04 -5.13
N PRO A 289 23.42 0.02 -5.96
CA PRO A 289 22.51 0.33 -7.04
C PRO A 289 22.42 -0.75 -8.12
N GLU A 290 23.38 -1.64 -8.21
CA GLU A 290 23.41 -2.68 -9.24
C GLU A 290 22.72 -3.99 -8.81
N VAL A 291 22.38 -4.12 -7.51
CA VAL A 291 21.86 -5.38 -6.96
C VAL A 291 20.54 -5.18 -6.21
N ASP A 292 20.39 -4.09 -5.47
CA ASP A 292 19.33 -3.98 -4.49
C ASP A 292 17.94 -3.76 -5.09
N GLU A 293 17.07 -4.76 -4.84
CA GLU A 293 15.63 -4.69 -5.03
C GLU A 293 14.93 -4.41 -3.69
N PRO A 294 13.77 -3.74 -3.69
CA PRO A 294 12.97 -3.56 -2.48
C PRO A 294 12.56 -4.89 -1.85
N PHE A 295 12.74 -5.03 -0.55
CA PHE A 295 12.28 -6.22 0.18
C PHE A 295 10.78 -6.46 0.05
N ALA A 296 9.99 -5.40 -0.09
CA ALA A 296 8.56 -5.50 -0.32
C ALA A 296 8.16 -6.16 -1.65
N LEU A 297 9.10 -6.35 -2.58
CA LEU A 297 8.88 -7.04 -3.86
C LEU A 297 9.21 -8.53 -3.84
N ILE A 298 9.71 -9.06 -2.73
CA ILE A 298 9.98 -10.49 -2.62
C ILE A 298 8.68 -11.27 -2.93
N PRO A 299 8.75 -12.32 -3.79
CA PRO A 299 7.58 -12.92 -4.49
C PRO A 299 6.42 -13.41 -3.64
N SER A 300 6.56 -13.46 -2.34
CA SER A 300 5.47 -13.81 -1.43
C SER A 300 4.51 -12.66 -1.16
N TRP A 301 4.77 -11.42 -1.62
CA TRP A 301 4.03 -10.20 -1.23
C TRP A 301 3.81 -10.14 0.28
N ARG A 302 4.74 -10.73 1.02
CA ARG A 302 4.69 -10.80 2.46
C ARG A 302 4.89 -9.39 2.97
N ASN A 303 3.91 -8.90 3.71
CA ASN A 303 4.21 -7.81 4.62
C ASN A 303 5.41 -8.31 5.46
N PRO A 304 6.58 -7.65 5.42
CA PRO A 304 7.78 -8.12 6.12
C PRO A 304 7.58 -8.27 7.63
N TYR A 305 6.43 -7.82 8.14
CA TYR A 305 6.05 -7.82 9.55
C TYR A 305 4.96 -8.85 9.90
N ILE A 306 4.46 -9.64 8.94
CA ILE A 306 3.51 -10.73 9.21
C ILE A 306 4.30 -12.00 9.51
N ASN A 307 4.07 -12.58 10.68
CA ASN A 307 4.50 -13.94 10.99
C ASN A 307 3.70 -14.94 10.16
N HIS A 308 4.38 -15.90 9.59
CA HIS A 308 3.81 -17.09 8.96
C HIS A 308 3.88 -18.28 9.91
#